data_07c8a8e52e0d671557f297fd28a93687
#
_entry.id   07c8a8e52e0d671557f297fd28a93687
#
_cell.length_a   1.000
_cell.length_b   1.000
_cell.length_c   1.000
_cell.angle_alpha   90.00
_cell.angle_beta   90.00
_cell.angle_gamma   90.00
#
_symmetry.space_group_name_H-M   'P 1'
#
loop_
_entity.id
_entity.type
_entity.pdbx_description
1 polymer ?
#
loop_
_entity_poly.entity_id
_entity_poly.type
_entity_poly.pdbx_seq_one_letter_code
_entity_poly.pdbx_strand_id
1 'polypeptide(L)'
;NIIHFVFERQQPVWLRDSFNERWNLPRVDQGTGQDPNDAYSMAFPEPDEFKLYTGAVRDAVVPRIAAMSDAYLTEVQTIRPWGPIPRMEAILHGLIGHGNGHLGRASLARNLYGLDGLPF
;
A
#
# COMPACT_ATOMS: atom_id res chain seq x y z
N ASN A 1 -0.30 -5.16 -0.17
CA ASN A 1 0.10 -6.20 0.79
C ASN A 1 -1.08 -6.81 1.55
N ILE A 2 -1.99 -6.00 2.17
CA ILE A 2 -3.05 -6.52 3.06
C ILE A 2 -3.89 -7.59 2.37
N ILE A 3 -4.46 -7.32 1.21
CA ILE A 3 -5.35 -8.28 0.53
C ILE A 3 -4.59 -9.55 0.12
N HIS A 4 -3.59 -9.44 -0.75
CA HIS A 4 -2.93 -10.62 -1.28
C HIS A 4 -2.09 -11.37 -0.23
N PHE A 5 -1.22 -10.67 0.49
CA PHE A 5 -0.27 -11.33 1.39
C PHE A 5 -0.88 -11.68 2.74
N VAL A 6 -1.54 -10.71 3.40
CA VAL A 6 -2.04 -10.93 4.77
C VAL A 6 -3.28 -11.81 4.77
N PHE A 7 -4.28 -11.51 3.93
CA PHE A 7 -5.52 -12.29 3.91
C PHE A 7 -5.39 -13.62 3.19
N GLU A 8 -4.78 -13.63 2.00
CA GLU A 8 -4.83 -14.75 1.07
C GLU A 8 -3.53 -15.55 0.96
N ARG A 9 -2.44 -15.09 1.60
CA ARG A 9 -1.11 -15.71 1.54
C ARG A 9 -0.55 -15.83 0.12
N GLN A 10 -0.91 -14.90 -0.75
CA GLN A 10 -0.42 -14.78 -2.12
C GLN A 10 0.66 -13.72 -2.23
N GLN A 11 1.46 -13.80 -3.29
CA GLN A 11 2.45 -12.76 -3.57
C GLN A 11 1.76 -11.43 -3.90
N PRO A 12 2.20 -10.31 -3.31
CA PRO A 12 1.72 -8.99 -3.71
C PRO A 12 2.21 -8.66 -5.13
N VAL A 13 1.49 -7.77 -5.81
CA VAL A 13 1.84 -7.26 -7.16
C VAL A 13 3.31 -6.82 -7.24
N TRP A 14 3.83 -6.23 -6.17
CA TRP A 14 5.23 -5.83 -6.03
C TRP A 14 6.24 -6.92 -6.40
N LEU A 15 6.00 -8.14 -5.96
CA LEU A 15 6.86 -9.29 -6.22
C LEU A 15 6.40 -10.11 -7.43
N ARG A 16 5.08 -10.29 -7.57
CA ARG A 16 4.50 -11.09 -8.65
C ARG A 16 4.89 -10.56 -10.03
N ASP A 17 4.87 -9.24 -10.18
CA ASP A 17 5.14 -8.56 -11.45
C ASP A 17 6.56 -7.95 -11.50
N SER A 18 7.44 -8.39 -10.59
CA SER A 18 8.87 -8.02 -10.51
C SER A 18 9.15 -6.50 -10.47
N PHE A 19 8.25 -5.70 -9.92
CA PHE A 19 8.50 -4.25 -9.79
C PHE A 19 9.70 -3.95 -8.89
N ASN A 20 9.92 -4.75 -7.85
CA ASN A 20 11.09 -4.63 -6.98
C ASN A 20 12.40 -4.80 -7.75
N GLU A 21 12.47 -5.74 -8.69
CA GLU A 21 13.66 -6.00 -9.51
C GLU A 21 13.85 -4.90 -10.55
N ARG A 22 12.77 -4.50 -11.23
CA ARG A 22 12.79 -3.41 -12.22
C ARG A 22 13.30 -2.09 -11.65
N TRP A 23 12.96 -1.81 -10.40
CA TRP A 23 13.34 -0.55 -9.74
C TRP A 23 14.56 -0.69 -8.82
N ASN A 24 15.16 -1.89 -8.76
CA ASN A 24 16.28 -2.22 -7.88
C ASN A 24 15.99 -1.83 -6.42
N LEU A 25 14.78 -2.12 -5.96
CA LEU A 25 14.32 -1.86 -4.60
C LEU A 25 14.14 -3.17 -3.82
N PRO A 26 14.16 -3.12 -2.47
CA PRO A 26 14.03 -4.31 -1.64
C PRO A 26 12.74 -5.09 -1.89
N ARG A 27 12.82 -6.40 -1.73
CA ARG A 27 11.66 -7.29 -1.82
C ARG A 27 10.61 -6.99 -0.75
N VAL A 28 11.07 -6.66 0.45
CA VAL A 28 10.24 -6.34 1.60
C VAL A 28 10.79 -5.07 2.22
N ASP A 29 10.16 -3.97 1.94
CA ASP A 29 10.44 -2.69 2.58
C ASP A 29 9.13 -1.93 2.76
N GLN A 30 8.91 -1.46 3.97
CA GLN A 30 7.73 -0.68 4.35
C GLN A 30 8.11 0.65 5.00
N GLY A 31 9.39 0.98 4.99
CA GLY A 31 9.93 2.19 5.62
C GLY A 31 9.93 2.17 7.15
N THR A 32 9.31 1.16 7.79
CA THR A 32 9.26 1.07 9.25
C THR A 32 10.63 0.75 9.81
N GLY A 33 11.21 1.68 10.58
CA GLY A 33 12.54 1.52 11.17
C GLY A 33 13.71 1.72 10.19
N GLN A 34 13.45 2.15 8.97
CA GLN A 34 14.47 2.47 7.99
C GLN A 34 15.24 3.73 8.42
N ASP A 35 16.58 3.70 8.21
CA ASP A 35 17.40 4.91 8.42
C ASP A 35 16.98 6.01 7.43
N PRO A 36 16.76 7.25 7.90
CA PRO A 36 16.35 8.34 7.01
C PRO A 36 17.35 8.60 5.86
N ASN A 37 18.66 8.41 6.08
CA ASN A 37 19.65 8.61 5.03
C ASN A 37 19.54 7.55 3.93
N ASP A 38 19.26 6.28 4.31
CA ASP A 38 18.98 5.22 3.34
C ASP A 38 17.72 5.53 2.54
N ALA A 39 16.65 6.00 3.22
CA ALA A 39 15.42 6.39 2.56
C ALA A 39 15.63 7.55 1.57
N TYR A 40 16.42 8.56 1.92
CA TYR A 40 16.74 9.69 1.04
C TYR A 40 17.64 9.29 -0.14
N SER A 41 18.45 8.25 -0.01
CA SER A 41 19.32 7.76 -1.08
C SER A 41 18.61 6.83 -2.08
N MET A 42 17.39 6.40 -1.80
CA MET A 42 16.63 5.52 -2.68
C MET A 42 16.26 6.23 -3.98
N ALA A 43 16.64 5.61 -5.12
CA ALA A 43 16.21 6.06 -6.43
C ALA A 43 14.79 5.52 -6.70
N PHE A 44 13.85 6.43 -6.87
CA PHE A 44 12.49 6.07 -7.27
C PHE A 44 12.33 6.11 -8.80
N PRO A 45 11.41 5.32 -9.35
CA PRO A 45 11.15 5.33 -10.79
C PRO A 45 10.50 6.65 -11.23
N GLU A 46 10.58 6.91 -12.53
CA GLU A 46 9.86 8.01 -13.17
C GLU A 46 8.35 7.90 -12.92
N PRO A 47 7.62 9.03 -12.91
CA PRO A 47 6.18 9.05 -12.59
C PRO A 47 5.33 8.10 -13.41
N ASP A 48 5.65 7.86 -14.68
CA ASP A 48 4.88 6.97 -15.54
C ASP A 48 5.09 5.49 -15.17
N GLU A 49 6.29 5.09 -14.79
CA GLU A 49 6.55 3.76 -14.24
C GLU A 49 5.81 3.54 -12.90
N PHE A 50 5.75 4.58 -12.08
CA PHE A 50 4.98 4.52 -10.83
C PHE A 50 3.47 4.37 -11.09
N LYS A 51 2.93 5.04 -12.13
CA LYS A 51 1.54 4.87 -12.56
C LYS A 51 1.24 3.44 -13.03
N LEU A 52 2.18 2.80 -13.73
CA LEU A 52 2.03 1.39 -14.13
C LEU A 52 1.88 0.48 -12.91
N TYR A 53 2.72 0.66 -11.90
CA TYR A 53 2.62 -0.11 -10.66
C TYR A 53 1.30 0.14 -9.93
N THR A 54 0.91 1.38 -9.73
CA THR A 54 -0.34 1.72 -9.04
C THR A 54 -1.57 1.22 -9.80
N GLY A 55 -1.54 1.27 -11.13
CA GLY A 55 -2.56 0.67 -12.00
C GLY A 55 -2.65 -0.85 -11.81
N ALA A 56 -1.52 -1.55 -11.86
CA ALA A 56 -1.49 -3.00 -11.63
C ALA A 56 -1.99 -3.40 -10.24
N VAL A 57 -1.66 -2.61 -9.19
CA VAL A 57 -2.19 -2.82 -7.84
C VAL A 57 -3.70 -2.61 -7.80
N ARG A 58 -4.22 -1.54 -8.40
CA ARG A 58 -5.67 -1.26 -8.47
C ARG A 58 -6.40 -2.41 -9.16
N ASP A 59 -5.93 -2.82 -10.31
CA ASP A 59 -6.59 -3.82 -11.16
C ASP A 59 -6.55 -5.22 -10.51
N ALA A 60 -5.55 -5.49 -9.66
CA ALA A 60 -5.48 -6.71 -8.87
C ALA A 60 -6.35 -6.68 -7.61
N VAL A 61 -6.47 -5.52 -6.94
CA VAL A 61 -7.08 -5.42 -5.61
C VAL A 61 -8.56 -5.10 -5.67
N VAL A 62 -9.00 -4.17 -6.54
CA VAL A 62 -10.39 -3.71 -6.57
C VAL A 62 -11.38 -4.84 -6.87
N PRO A 63 -11.18 -5.71 -7.87
CA PRO A 63 -12.10 -6.83 -8.12
C PRO A 63 -12.15 -7.83 -6.95
N ARG A 64 -11.02 -8.01 -6.26
CA ARG A 64 -10.95 -8.91 -5.09
C ARG A 64 -11.78 -8.38 -3.93
N ILE A 65 -11.67 -7.10 -3.61
CA ILE A 65 -12.48 -6.48 -2.57
C ILE A 65 -13.98 -6.55 -2.94
N ALA A 66 -14.31 -6.24 -4.19
CA ALA A 66 -15.69 -6.28 -4.67
C ALA A 66 -16.33 -7.67 -4.61
N ALA A 67 -15.54 -8.73 -4.68
CA ALA A 67 -15.99 -10.12 -4.60
C ALA A 67 -16.05 -10.69 -3.17
N MET A 68 -15.64 -9.94 -2.15
CA MET A 68 -15.66 -10.40 -0.76
C MET A 68 -17.09 -10.42 -0.23
N SER A 69 -17.50 -11.56 0.32
CA SER A 69 -18.78 -11.68 1.00
C SER A 69 -18.75 -11.09 2.42
N ASP A 70 -19.90 -10.74 2.96
CA ASP A 70 -20.03 -10.25 4.33
C ASP A 70 -19.45 -11.28 5.34
N ALA A 71 -19.70 -12.56 5.12
CA ALA A 71 -19.15 -13.63 5.95
C ALA A 71 -17.62 -13.64 5.94
N TYR A 72 -17.00 -13.46 4.76
CA TYR A 72 -15.53 -13.35 4.65
C TYR A 72 -15.00 -12.10 5.35
N LEU A 73 -15.68 -10.98 5.21
CA LEU A 73 -15.25 -9.69 5.78
C LEU A 73 -15.38 -9.65 7.31
N THR A 74 -16.38 -10.34 7.88
CA THR A 74 -16.59 -10.41 9.33
C THR A 74 -15.77 -11.48 10.04
N GLU A 75 -15.13 -12.40 9.30
CA GLU A 75 -14.26 -13.42 9.87
C GLU A 75 -13.05 -12.79 10.55
N VAL A 76 -12.78 -13.23 11.79
CA VAL A 76 -11.66 -12.75 12.60
C VAL A 76 -10.36 -13.41 12.16
N GLN A 77 -9.34 -12.62 11.94
CA GLN A 77 -7.98 -13.08 11.62
C GLN A 77 -6.97 -12.34 12.49
N THR A 78 -5.92 -13.02 12.92
CA THR A 78 -4.81 -12.37 13.64
C THR A 78 -3.94 -11.60 12.66
N ILE A 79 -3.95 -10.27 12.75
CA ILE A 79 -3.28 -9.34 11.84
C ILE A 79 -2.41 -8.37 12.63
N ARG A 80 -1.11 -8.38 12.39
CA ARG A 80 -0.18 -7.42 13.02
C ARG A 80 -0.36 -6.02 12.42
N PRO A 81 -0.30 -4.95 13.22
CA PRO A 81 -0.05 -4.91 14.68
C PRO A 81 -1.32 -5.05 15.53
N TRP A 82 -2.50 -5.16 14.94
CA TRP A 82 -3.81 -5.04 15.64
C TRP A 82 -4.24 -6.29 16.43
N GLY A 83 -3.65 -7.45 16.16
CA GLY A 83 -4.07 -8.71 16.80
C GLY A 83 -5.28 -9.35 16.09
N PRO A 84 -6.16 -10.07 16.86
CA PRO A 84 -7.36 -10.70 16.27
C PRO A 84 -8.44 -9.66 16.01
N ILE A 85 -8.68 -9.34 14.74
CA ILE A 85 -9.70 -8.40 14.27
C ILE A 85 -10.43 -8.95 13.03
N PRO A 86 -11.68 -8.51 12.76
CA PRO A 86 -12.35 -8.79 11.50
C PRO A 86 -11.55 -8.25 10.30
N ARG A 87 -11.59 -8.96 9.16
CA ARG A 87 -10.91 -8.48 7.95
C ARG A 87 -11.40 -7.10 7.49
N MET A 88 -12.69 -6.81 7.64
CA MET A 88 -13.25 -5.47 7.36
C MET A 88 -12.56 -4.38 8.17
N GLU A 89 -12.32 -4.63 9.45
CA GLU A 89 -11.65 -3.66 10.33
C GLU A 89 -10.19 -3.44 9.90
N ALA A 90 -9.50 -4.51 9.49
CA ALA A 90 -8.16 -4.39 8.92
C ALA A 90 -8.12 -3.59 7.61
N ILE A 91 -9.15 -3.70 6.77
CA ILE A 91 -9.31 -2.87 5.55
C ILE A 91 -9.50 -1.41 5.96
N LEU A 92 -10.39 -1.12 6.89
CA LEU A 92 -10.64 0.25 7.36
C LEU A 92 -9.39 0.89 7.94
N HIS A 93 -8.66 0.18 8.79
CA HIS A 93 -7.43 0.70 9.39
C HIS A 93 -6.26 0.79 8.39
N GLY A 94 -6.01 -0.29 7.66
CA GLY A 94 -4.80 -0.43 6.85
C GLY A 94 -4.88 0.17 5.45
N LEU A 95 -6.04 0.17 4.80
CA LEU A 95 -6.18 0.75 3.47
C LEU A 95 -6.77 2.16 3.54
N ILE A 96 -7.87 2.36 4.26
CA ILE A 96 -8.56 3.65 4.25
C ILE A 96 -7.90 4.62 5.22
N GLY A 97 -7.84 4.30 6.50
CA GLY A 97 -7.28 5.21 7.50
C GLY A 97 -5.80 5.53 7.26
N HIS A 98 -4.98 4.50 7.09
CA HIS A 98 -3.55 4.65 6.83
C HIS A 98 -3.29 5.31 5.47
N GLY A 99 -4.04 4.93 4.43
CA GLY A 99 -3.94 5.54 3.11
C GLY A 99 -4.25 7.04 3.11
N ASN A 100 -5.32 7.46 3.80
CA ASN A 100 -5.65 8.87 3.97
C ASN A 100 -4.54 9.65 4.71
N GLY A 101 -3.87 9.02 5.67
CA GLY A 101 -2.69 9.60 6.33
C GLY A 101 -1.56 9.90 5.34
N HIS A 102 -1.27 8.99 4.40
CA HIS A 102 -0.28 9.22 3.35
C HIS A 102 -0.70 10.31 2.37
N LEU A 103 -1.97 10.35 1.97
CA LEU A 103 -2.49 11.41 1.09
C LEU A 103 -2.36 12.79 1.74
N GLY A 104 -2.69 12.91 3.03
CA GLY A 104 -2.51 14.15 3.77
C GLY A 104 -1.05 14.62 3.82
N ARG A 105 -0.10 13.70 4.04
CA ARG A 105 1.34 14.01 4.02
C ARG A 105 1.81 14.41 2.62
N ALA A 106 1.33 13.74 1.57
CA ALA A 106 1.65 14.11 0.19
C ALA A 106 1.11 15.51 -0.16
N SER A 107 -0.12 15.84 0.27
CA SER A 107 -0.71 17.17 0.10
C SER A 107 0.10 18.24 0.82
N LEU A 108 0.50 17.99 2.08
CA LEU A 108 1.36 18.90 2.83
C LEU A 108 2.72 19.10 2.16
N ALA A 109 3.36 18.03 1.70
CA ALA A 109 4.65 18.11 1.01
C ALA A 109 4.55 18.97 -0.25
N ARG A 110 3.49 18.80 -1.06
CA ARG A 110 3.24 19.66 -2.23
C ARG A 110 3.16 21.14 -1.85
N ASN A 111 2.41 21.47 -0.80
CA ASN A 111 2.28 22.85 -0.34
C ASN A 111 3.63 23.45 0.12
N LEU A 112 4.47 22.66 0.79
CA LEU A 112 5.82 23.09 1.19
C LEU A 112 6.74 23.40 0.00
N TYR A 113 6.49 22.78 -1.17
CA TYR A 113 7.16 23.06 -2.43
C TYR A 113 6.48 24.15 -3.26
N GLY A 114 5.48 24.86 -2.71
CA GLY A 114 4.76 25.93 -3.40
C GLY A 114 3.79 25.42 -4.48
N LEU A 115 3.43 24.16 -4.46
CA LEU A 115 2.43 23.56 -5.34
C LEU A 115 1.07 23.52 -4.63
N ASP A 116 0.00 23.51 -5.41
CA ASP A 116 -1.32 23.29 -4.84
C ASP A 116 -1.39 21.90 -4.17
N GLY A 117 -2.15 21.81 -3.09
CA GLY A 117 -2.46 20.53 -2.46
C GLY A 117 -3.17 19.56 -3.41
N LEU A 118 -3.42 18.35 -2.94
CA LEU A 118 -4.19 17.39 -3.72
C LEU A 118 -5.65 17.84 -3.83
N PRO A 119 -6.30 17.64 -5.00
CA PRO A 119 -7.64 18.16 -5.28
C PRO A 119 -8.74 17.26 -4.69
N PHE A 120 -8.90 17.26 -3.37
CA PHE A 120 -10.05 16.62 -2.67
C PHE A 120 -10.41 17.38 -1.40
#